data_7e6d636b23a3e21c396a447e26a6ee50
#
_entry.id   7e6d636b23a3e21c396a447e26a6ee50
#
_cell.length_a   1.000
_cell.length_b   1.000
_cell.length_c   1.000
_cell.angle_alpha   90.00
_cell.angle_beta   90.00
_cell.angle_gamma   90.00
#
_symmetry.space_group_name_H-M   'P 1'
#
loop_
_entity.id
_entity.type
_entity.pdbx_description
1 polymer ?
#
loop_
_entity_poly.entity_id
_entity_poly.type
_entity_poly.pdbx_seq_one_letter_code
_entity_poly.pdbx_strand_id
1 'polypeptide(L)'
;FAGKILNQGKKSRLYFLTAFDEESPYLVPTQYESFSGVGGKSFSNIVRYQNFINTNAQIGILSSNRSYEDGAYGNLFGVDALFKFSDVWKFELEYFMNSNKEPIADWIDSDKKFGDYTVKLDGEKINGSALYAEIRRETETWRTFIQYTDISQGFRSDNGFITGNDFKKYSFWHSYHQFPNTDLLKNYRISLRQDFTYNQNNEIARSGFQYYIQLLTILNTDILYNYEYNFVKTHLDAKFEDFVNHWIRMSTRPFSFLNLSLFYTWGPDISYRDLALGDRENVNFSAEVAVNNNLRIKPSISYSSIRELGGGDFYFKGY
;
A
#
# COMPACT_ATOMS: atom_id res chain seq x y z
N PHE A 1 0.11 -3.75 -28.67
CA PHE A 1 -1.13 -3.16 -29.21
C PHE A 1 -2.21 -3.18 -28.14
N ALA A 2 -2.96 -2.08 -27.99
CA ALA A 2 -4.08 -2.03 -27.05
C ALA A 2 -5.25 -1.22 -27.62
N GLY A 3 -6.48 -1.63 -27.28
CA GLY A 3 -7.72 -0.93 -27.56
C GLY A 3 -8.57 -0.78 -26.30
N LYS A 4 -9.25 0.36 -26.17
CA LYS A 4 -10.15 0.59 -25.04
C LYS A 4 -11.44 1.27 -25.47
N ILE A 5 -12.52 0.94 -24.77
CA ILE A 5 -13.82 1.59 -24.90
C ILE A 5 -14.24 2.04 -23.49
N LEU A 6 -14.65 3.29 -23.39
CA LEU A 6 -15.22 3.84 -22.16
C LEU A 6 -16.57 4.46 -22.49
N ASN A 7 -17.61 3.99 -21.83
CA ASN A 7 -18.93 4.61 -21.85
C ASN A 7 -19.25 5.08 -20.43
N GLN A 8 -19.60 6.36 -20.29
CA GLN A 8 -19.97 6.95 -19.01
C GLN A 8 -21.33 7.63 -19.12
N GLY A 9 -22.33 6.96 -18.59
CA GLY A 9 -23.69 7.48 -18.44
C GLY A 9 -24.01 7.99 -17.05
N LYS A 10 -25.19 8.57 -16.87
CA LYS A 10 -25.68 9.02 -15.55
C LYS A 10 -25.95 7.88 -14.57
N LYS A 11 -26.35 6.71 -15.08
CA LYS A 11 -26.73 5.54 -14.28
C LYS A 11 -25.72 4.39 -14.32
N SER A 12 -24.77 4.42 -15.26
CA SER A 12 -23.80 3.32 -15.40
C SER A 12 -22.52 3.80 -16.06
N ARG A 13 -21.45 3.04 -15.79
CA ARG A 13 -20.18 3.13 -16.50
C ARG A 13 -19.80 1.75 -17.01
N LEU A 14 -19.29 1.71 -18.23
CA LEU A 14 -18.71 0.51 -18.83
C LEU A 14 -17.30 0.85 -19.28
N TYR A 15 -16.35 0.05 -18.85
CA TYR A 15 -14.97 0.08 -19.33
C TYR A 15 -14.64 -1.28 -19.93
N PHE A 16 -14.07 -1.27 -21.11
CA PHE A 16 -13.52 -2.44 -21.77
C PHE A 16 -12.11 -2.12 -22.25
N LEU A 17 -11.16 -3.00 -22.00
CA LEU A 17 -9.80 -2.92 -22.50
C LEU A 17 -9.40 -4.28 -23.04
N THR A 18 -8.74 -4.25 -24.18
CA THR A 18 -8.05 -5.42 -24.75
C THR A 18 -6.62 -5.00 -25.09
N ALA A 19 -5.66 -5.86 -24.82
CA ALA A 19 -4.25 -5.60 -25.05
C ALA A 19 -3.53 -6.88 -25.50
N PHE A 20 -2.57 -6.70 -26.38
CA PHE A 20 -1.60 -7.72 -26.77
C PHE A 20 -0.22 -7.20 -26.36
N ASP A 21 0.49 -7.98 -25.54
CA ASP A 21 1.82 -7.72 -25.04
C ASP A 21 2.78 -8.76 -25.59
N GLU A 22 3.96 -8.34 -26.05
CA GLU A 22 5.03 -9.25 -26.53
C GLU A 22 5.91 -9.72 -25.39
N GLU A 23 6.10 -8.87 -24.38
CA GLU A 23 6.84 -9.15 -23.16
C GLU A 23 6.00 -8.74 -21.95
N SER A 24 5.41 -9.71 -21.30
CA SER A 24 4.44 -9.45 -20.22
C SER A 24 5.13 -9.44 -18.87
N PRO A 25 4.98 -8.38 -18.05
CA PRO A 25 5.41 -8.45 -16.67
C PRO A 25 4.61 -9.51 -15.92
N TYR A 26 5.30 -10.32 -15.12
CA TYR A 26 4.72 -11.38 -14.32
C TYR A 26 5.11 -11.20 -12.86
N LEU A 27 4.15 -11.30 -11.95
CA LEU A 27 4.36 -11.09 -10.53
C LEU A 27 3.72 -12.22 -9.72
N VAL A 28 4.52 -12.88 -8.90
CA VAL A 28 4.07 -13.89 -7.92
C VAL A 28 4.16 -13.28 -6.53
N PRO A 29 3.03 -12.94 -5.91
CA PRO A 29 3.01 -12.44 -4.53
C PRO A 29 3.17 -13.58 -3.54
N THR A 30 3.83 -13.30 -2.41
CA THR A 30 3.87 -14.16 -1.23
C THR A 30 3.57 -13.35 0.03
N GLN A 31 3.62 -13.95 1.20
CA GLN A 31 3.33 -13.26 2.46
C GLN A 31 4.29 -12.09 2.74
N TYR A 32 5.58 -12.24 2.43
CA TYR A 32 6.62 -11.28 2.84
C TYR A 32 7.31 -10.57 1.68
N GLU A 33 7.24 -11.11 0.50
CA GLU A 33 7.94 -10.62 -0.68
C GLU A 33 7.14 -10.90 -1.95
N SER A 34 7.59 -10.38 -3.07
CA SER A 34 7.04 -10.70 -4.38
C SER A 34 8.17 -11.00 -5.35
N PHE A 35 7.94 -11.96 -6.24
CA PHE A 35 8.87 -12.36 -7.29
C PHE A 35 8.36 -11.83 -8.61
N SER A 36 9.24 -11.19 -9.38
CA SER A 36 8.88 -10.63 -10.67
C SER A 36 9.75 -11.19 -11.78
N GLY A 37 9.13 -11.39 -12.93
CA GLY A 37 9.81 -11.77 -14.17
C GLY A 37 9.21 -11.02 -15.35
N VAL A 38 9.88 -11.13 -16.50
CA VAL A 38 9.36 -10.65 -17.77
C VAL A 38 9.04 -11.89 -18.60
N GLY A 39 7.79 -12.05 -18.94
CA GLY A 39 7.26 -13.22 -19.61
C GLY A 39 7.06 -13.03 -21.11
N GLY A 40 6.57 -14.09 -21.75
CA GLY A 40 6.29 -14.14 -23.17
C GLY A 40 5.03 -13.34 -23.58
N LYS A 41 4.59 -13.61 -24.78
CA LYS A 41 3.42 -12.96 -25.37
C LYS A 41 2.14 -13.32 -24.63
N SER A 42 1.30 -12.34 -24.45
CA SER A 42 -0.02 -12.53 -23.85
C SER A 42 -1.09 -11.67 -24.47
N PHE A 43 -2.31 -12.10 -24.30
CA PHE A 43 -3.51 -11.36 -24.68
C PHE A 43 -4.39 -11.13 -23.45
N SER A 44 -4.70 -9.87 -23.17
CA SER A 44 -5.44 -9.42 -21.99
C SER A 44 -6.79 -8.83 -22.38
N ASN A 45 -7.83 -9.14 -21.59
CA ASN A 45 -9.14 -8.50 -21.65
C ASN A 45 -9.57 -8.09 -20.25
N ILE A 46 -10.06 -6.87 -20.11
CA ILE A 46 -10.60 -6.34 -18.85
C ILE A 46 -11.95 -5.72 -19.14
N VAL A 47 -12.97 -6.14 -18.41
CA VAL A 47 -14.32 -5.58 -18.44
C VAL A 47 -14.69 -5.10 -17.05
N ARG A 48 -15.06 -3.83 -16.92
CA ARG A 48 -15.56 -3.23 -15.69
C ARG A 48 -16.92 -2.61 -15.95
N TYR A 49 -17.93 -3.03 -15.22
CA TYR A 49 -19.25 -2.40 -15.25
C TYR A 49 -19.62 -1.91 -13.86
N GLN A 50 -20.14 -0.68 -13.78
CA GLN A 50 -20.65 -0.08 -12.54
C GLN A 50 -22.07 0.44 -12.80
N ASN A 51 -22.96 0.17 -11.87
CA ASN A 51 -24.32 0.69 -11.85
C ASN A 51 -24.50 1.62 -10.63
N PHE A 52 -24.97 2.85 -10.89
CA PHE A 52 -25.36 3.80 -9.87
C PHE A 52 -26.85 3.62 -9.58
N ILE A 53 -27.16 2.88 -8.52
CA ILE A 53 -28.54 2.62 -8.09
C ILE A 53 -29.23 3.96 -7.78
N ASN A 54 -28.50 4.82 -7.07
CA ASN A 54 -28.84 6.21 -6.80
C ASN A 54 -27.57 7.02 -6.46
N THR A 55 -27.70 8.24 -5.95
CA THR A 55 -26.57 9.10 -5.53
C THR A 55 -25.76 8.52 -4.37
N ASN A 56 -26.35 7.58 -3.62
CA ASN A 56 -25.78 7.03 -2.37
C ASN A 56 -25.39 5.57 -2.48
N ALA A 57 -25.70 4.89 -3.60
CA ALA A 57 -25.44 3.47 -3.75
C ALA A 57 -24.94 3.13 -5.16
N GLN A 58 -23.87 2.40 -5.23
CA GLN A 58 -23.36 1.81 -6.47
C GLN A 58 -22.92 0.37 -6.25
N ILE A 59 -23.05 -0.42 -7.29
CA ILE A 59 -22.52 -1.78 -7.38
C ILE A 59 -21.70 -1.92 -8.66
N GLY A 60 -20.71 -2.79 -8.63
CA GLY A 60 -19.85 -3.05 -9.77
C GLY A 60 -19.48 -4.51 -9.94
N ILE A 61 -19.10 -4.84 -11.14
CA ILE A 61 -18.49 -6.13 -11.49
C ILE A 61 -17.22 -5.89 -12.29
N LEU A 62 -16.23 -6.73 -12.10
CA LEU A 62 -14.96 -6.74 -12.81
C LEU A 62 -14.72 -8.16 -13.33
N SER A 63 -14.34 -8.27 -14.59
CA SER A 63 -13.78 -9.50 -15.16
C SER A 63 -12.46 -9.14 -15.83
N SER A 64 -11.41 -9.88 -15.53
CA SER A 64 -10.10 -9.70 -16.12
C SER A 64 -9.55 -11.06 -16.52
N ASN A 65 -9.12 -11.17 -17.76
CA ASN A 65 -8.51 -12.38 -18.30
C ASN A 65 -7.15 -12.03 -18.93
N ARG A 66 -6.18 -12.90 -18.75
CA ARG A 66 -4.91 -12.89 -19.46
C ARG A 66 -4.63 -14.31 -19.96
N SER A 67 -4.34 -14.45 -21.23
CA SER A 67 -4.01 -15.75 -21.86
C SER A 67 -2.62 -15.67 -22.46
N TYR A 68 -1.80 -16.71 -22.26
CA TYR A 68 -0.44 -16.83 -22.75
C TYR A 68 -0.37 -17.83 -23.92
N GLU A 69 0.66 -17.73 -24.77
CA GLU A 69 0.82 -18.58 -25.97
C GLU A 69 0.90 -20.08 -25.64
N ASP A 70 1.46 -20.45 -24.48
CA ASP A 70 1.63 -21.82 -24.02
C ASP A 70 0.36 -22.45 -23.40
N GLY A 71 -0.77 -21.72 -23.42
CA GLY A 71 -2.04 -22.14 -22.84
C GLY A 71 -2.15 -21.92 -21.33
N ALA A 72 -1.22 -21.19 -20.71
CA ALA A 72 -1.38 -20.63 -19.39
C ALA A 72 -2.43 -19.51 -19.40
N TYR A 73 -3.02 -19.22 -18.24
CA TYR A 73 -4.03 -18.17 -18.12
C TYR A 73 -4.15 -17.63 -16.70
N GLY A 74 -4.54 -16.37 -16.60
CA GLY A 74 -4.98 -15.73 -15.36
C GLY A 74 -6.38 -15.15 -15.51
N ASN A 75 -7.35 -15.66 -14.75
CA ASN A 75 -8.72 -15.17 -14.70
C ASN A 75 -8.99 -14.55 -13.34
N LEU A 76 -9.59 -13.37 -13.35
CA LEU A 76 -10.06 -12.68 -12.14
C LEU A 76 -11.52 -12.26 -12.36
N PHE A 77 -12.36 -12.53 -11.38
CA PHE A 77 -13.72 -12.03 -11.30
C PHE A 77 -13.91 -11.31 -9.98
N GLY A 78 -14.59 -10.16 -10.00
CA GLY A 78 -14.82 -9.36 -8.81
C GLY A 78 -16.18 -8.68 -8.81
N VAL A 79 -16.68 -8.44 -7.61
CA VAL A 79 -17.86 -7.63 -7.33
C VAL A 79 -17.52 -6.59 -6.28
N ASP A 80 -18.13 -5.42 -6.37
CA ASP A 80 -17.96 -4.36 -5.39
C ASP A 80 -19.25 -3.59 -5.16
N ALA A 81 -19.33 -2.97 -4.00
CA ALA A 81 -20.45 -2.13 -3.61
C ALA A 81 -19.98 -0.96 -2.74
N LEU A 82 -20.58 0.19 -2.94
CA LEU A 82 -20.43 1.37 -2.09
C LEU A 82 -21.82 1.86 -1.69
N PHE A 83 -22.05 2.05 -0.39
CA PHE A 83 -23.28 2.58 0.18
C PHE A 83 -22.97 3.76 1.08
N LYS A 84 -23.62 4.89 0.86
CA LYS A 84 -23.65 6.05 1.76
C LYS A 84 -24.95 6.00 2.56
N PHE A 85 -24.85 5.67 3.84
CA PHE A 85 -26.02 5.62 4.72
C PHE A 85 -26.51 7.02 5.13
N SER A 86 -25.56 7.98 5.13
CA SER A 86 -25.82 9.40 5.37
C SER A 86 -24.67 10.23 4.77
N ASP A 87 -24.71 11.55 4.94
CA ASP A 87 -23.64 12.45 4.51
C ASP A 87 -22.30 12.15 5.17
N VAL A 88 -22.29 11.48 6.33
CA VAL A 88 -21.10 11.21 7.12
C VAL A 88 -20.70 9.73 7.17
N TRP A 89 -21.60 8.81 6.82
CA TRP A 89 -21.32 7.37 6.90
C TRP A 89 -21.32 6.71 5.53
N LYS A 90 -20.28 5.93 5.26
CA LYS A 90 -20.22 5.06 4.08
C LYS A 90 -19.73 3.66 4.44
N PHE A 91 -20.14 2.69 3.63
CA PHE A 91 -19.68 1.32 3.64
C PHE A 91 -19.18 0.95 2.26
N GLU A 92 -18.06 0.26 2.19
CA GLU A 92 -17.44 -0.24 0.96
C GLU A 92 -17.15 -1.72 1.11
N LEU A 93 -17.45 -2.50 0.07
CA LEU A 93 -17.21 -3.94 0.02
C LEU A 93 -16.65 -4.28 -1.36
N GLU A 94 -15.58 -5.06 -1.38
CA GLU A 94 -15.01 -5.64 -2.60
C GLU A 94 -14.69 -7.10 -2.37
N TYR A 95 -15.06 -7.94 -3.32
CA TYR A 95 -14.74 -9.36 -3.30
C TYR A 95 -14.24 -9.80 -4.67
N PHE A 96 -13.11 -10.49 -4.69
CA PHE A 96 -12.47 -11.00 -5.90
C PHE A 96 -12.13 -12.47 -5.75
N MET A 97 -12.20 -13.19 -6.86
CA MET A 97 -11.75 -14.57 -7.01
C MET A 97 -10.87 -14.68 -8.24
N ASN A 98 -9.81 -15.47 -8.14
CA ASN A 98 -9.00 -15.82 -9.30
C ASN A 98 -8.97 -17.32 -9.54
N SER A 99 -8.74 -17.68 -10.81
CA SER A 99 -8.38 -19.02 -11.25
C SER A 99 -7.32 -18.89 -12.32
N ASN A 100 -6.12 -19.32 -11.96
CA ASN A 100 -4.94 -19.16 -12.79
C ASN A 100 -4.32 -20.54 -13.07
N LYS A 101 -3.74 -20.69 -14.25
CA LYS A 101 -2.80 -21.75 -14.60
C LYS A 101 -1.49 -21.09 -15.01
N GLU A 102 -0.43 -21.39 -14.32
CA GLU A 102 0.89 -20.82 -14.60
C GLU A 102 1.46 -21.29 -15.94
N PRO A 103 2.26 -20.45 -16.62
CA PRO A 103 3.12 -20.93 -17.69
C PRO A 103 4.20 -21.86 -17.13
N ILE A 104 4.76 -22.71 -17.97
CA ILE A 104 5.96 -23.49 -17.68
C ILE A 104 7.14 -22.70 -18.26
N ALA A 105 7.83 -21.94 -17.41
CA ALA A 105 8.85 -20.99 -17.85
C ALA A 105 9.89 -20.69 -16.75
N ASP A 106 11.03 -20.20 -17.16
CA ASP A 106 12.16 -19.81 -16.30
C ASP A 106 12.22 -18.30 -16.02
N TRP A 107 11.07 -17.63 -16.06
CA TRP A 107 10.99 -16.16 -15.84
C TRP A 107 11.28 -15.75 -14.40
N ILE A 108 11.14 -16.67 -13.44
CA ILE A 108 11.42 -16.46 -12.03
C ILE A 108 12.39 -17.54 -11.56
N ASP A 109 13.61 -17.11 -11.19
CA ASP A 109 14.66 -18.00 -10.66
C ASP A 109 14.58 -18.01 -9.12
N SER A 110 13.71 -18.87 -8.59
CA SER A 110 13.58 -19.09 -7.15
C SER A 110 12.84 -20.41 -6.87
N ASP A 111 13.34 -21.18 -5.91
CA ASP A 111 12.72 -22.42 -5.42
C ASP A 111 11.86 -22.19 -4.15
N LYS A 112 11.59 -20.94 -3.79
CA LYS A 112 10.76 -20.62 -2.60
C LYS A 112 9.33 -21.12 -2.76
N LYS A 113 8.70 -21.42 -1.62
CA LYS A 113 7.31 -21.85 -1.53
C LYS A 113 6.45 -20.84 -0.79
N PHE A 114 5.17 -20.82 -1.09
CA PHE A 114 4.15 -20.09 -0.38
C PHE A 114 2.89 -20.96 -0.25
N GLY A 115 2.57 -21.36 0.98
CA GLY A 115 1.54 -22.38 1.20
C GLY A 115 1.88 -23.69 0.49
N ASP A 116 0.93 -24.20 -0.28
CA ASP A 116 1.08 -25.44 -1.08
C ASP A 116 1.70 -25.21 -2.46
N TYR A 117 2.01 -23.96 -2.83
CA TYR A 117 2.50 -23.54 -4.13
C TYR A 117 3.98 -23.21 -4.13
N THR A 118 4.58 -23.20 -5.33
CA THR A 118 5.94 -22.70 -5.55
C THR A 118 5.92 -21.34 -6.22
N VAL A 119 6.99 -20.55 -6.07
CA VAL A 119 7.17 -19.31 -6.86
C VAL A 119 7.69 -19.59 -8.26
N LYS A 120 8.16 -20.82 -8.50
CA LYS A 120 8.65 -21.28 -9.79
C LYS A 120 7.46 -21.53 -10.72
N LEU A 121 7.59 -21.12 -11.97
CA LEU A 121 6.52 -21.27 -12.94
C LEU A 121 6.57 -22.67 -13.56
N ASP A 122 5.90 -23.64 -12.97
CA ASP A 122 5.91 -25.05 -13.35
C ASP A 122 4.55 -25.57 -13.83
N GLY A 123 3.59 -24.68 -14.06
CA GLY A 123 2.28 -25.00 -14.61
C GLY A 123 1.22 -25.28 -13.54
N GLU A 124 1.45 -24.93 -12.29
CA GLU A 124 0.48 -25.09 -11.20
C GLU A 124 -0.85 -24.38 -11.49
N LYS A 125 -1.94 -24.97 -10.97
CA LYS A 125 -3.25 -24.33 -10.96
C LYS A 125 -3.49 -23.69 -9.60
N ILE A 126 -3.66 -22.38 -9.61
CA ILE A 126 -3.76 -21.58 -8.41
C ILE A 126 -5.12 -20.90 -8.36
N ASN A 127 -5.85 -21.10 -7.26
CA ASN A 127 -7.12 -20.45 -7.00
C ASN A 127 -7.02 -19.68 -5.69
N GLY A 128 -7.66 -18.51 -5.66
CA GLY A 128 -7.64 -17.66 -4.48
C GLY A 128 -8.78 -16.67 -4.45
N SER A 129 -8.87 -15.97 -3.33
CA SER A 129 -9.85 -14.92 -3.14
C SER A 129 -9.27 -13.74 -2.36
N ALA A 130 -9.85 -12.57 -2.56
CA ALA A 130 -9.58 -11.38 -1.78
C ALA A 130 -10.89 -10.71 -1.38
N LEU A 131 -10.97 -10.29 -0.13
CA LEU A 131 -12.09 -9.53 0.44
C LEU A 131 -11.55 -8.25 1.05
N TYR A 132 -12.19 -7.13 0.73
CA TYR A 132 -12.03 -5.85 1.40
C TYR A 132 -13.38 -5.36 1.88
N ALA A 133 -13.45 -4.91 3.13
CA ALA A 133 -14.61 -4.25 3.69
C ALA A 133 -14.19 -3.04 4.53
N GLU A 134 -14.86 -1.92 4.37
CA GLU A 134 -14.62 -0.70 5.14
C GLU A 134 -15.94 -0.09 5.59
N ILE A 135 -16.02 0.30 6.86
CA ILE A 135 -16.99 1.25 7.33
C ILE A 135 -16.28 2.55 7.74
N ARG A 136 -16.73 3.68 7.20
CA ARG A 136 -16.12 4.99 7.41
C ARG A 136 -17.16 6.00 7.88
N ARG A 137 -16.81 6.71 8.95
CA ARG A 137 -17.48 7.92 9.41
C ARG A 137 -16.58 9.11 9.18
N GLU A 138 -17.05 10.15 8.51
CA GLU A 138 -16.27 11.34 8.21
C GLU A 138 -17.12 12.60 8.42
N THR A 139 -16.67 13.44 9.34
CA THR A 139 -17.22 14.77 9.61
C THR A 139 -16.09 15.79 9.46
N GLU A 140 -16.36 17.07 9.60
CA GLU A 140 -15.36 18.13 9.57
C GLU A 140 -14.25 17.91 10.63
N THR A 141 -14.66 17.51 11.84
CA THR A 141 -13.76 17.38 13.00
C THR A 141 -13.34 15.94 13.29
N TRP A 142 -14.13 14.94 12.93
CA TRP A 142 -13.87 13.54 13.27
C TRP A 142 -13.86 12.66 12.04
N ARG A 143 -12.83 11.81 11.95
CA ARG A 143 -12.77 10.73 10.96
C ARG A 143 -12.48 9.42 11.66
N THR A 144 -13.30 8.41 11.38
CA THR A 144 -13.13 7.04 11.90
C THR A 144 -13.32 6.08 10.74
N PHE A 145 -12.44 5.09 10.60
CA PHE A 145 -12.70 3.95 9.74
C PHE A 145 -12.23 2.64 10.38
N ILE A 146 -12.95 1.59 10.06
CA ILE A 146 -12.63 0.21 10.39
C ILE A 146 -12.56 -0.53 9.06
N GLN A 147 -11.43 -1.20 8.81
CA GLN A 147 -11.17 -1.94 7.59
C GLN A 147 -10.87 -3.39 7.92
N TYR A 148 -11.36 -4.28 7.07
CA TYR A 148 -10.97 -5.68 7.02
C TYR A 148 -10.46 -5.99 5.62
N THR A 149 -9.32 -6.64 5.54
CA THR A 149 -8.75 -7.15 4.29
C THR A 149 -8.36 -8.60 4.51
N ASP A 150 -8.78 -9.48 3.61
CA ASP A 150 -8.43 -10.90 3.61
C ASP A 150 -7.95 -11.27 2.21
N ILE A 151 -6.71 -11.69 2.10
CA ILE A 151 -6.12 -12.12 0.83
C ILE A 151 -5.55 -13.53 1.02
N SER A 152 -6.18 -14.51 0.37
CA SER A 152 -5.76 -15.92 0.46
C SER A 152 -4.37 -16.16 -0.16
N GLN A 153 -3.72 -17.26 0.19
CA GLN A 153 -2.40 -17.64 -0.32
C GLN A 153 -2.34 -17.73 -1.84
N GLY A 154 -3.39 -18.28 -2.46
CA GLY A 154 -3.46 -18.43 -3.92
C GLY A 154 -4.00 -17.19 -4.66
N PHE A 155 -4.25 -16.06 -3.98
CA PHE A 155 -4.77 -14.88 -4.67
C PHE A 155 -3.70 -14.18 -5.49
N ARG A 156 -3.98 -14.05 -6.80
CA ARG A 156 -3.13 -13.38 -7.77
C ARG A 156 -3.96 -12.75 -8.89
N SER A 157 -3.49 -11.64 -9.43
CA SER A 157 -4.09 -10.97 -10.57
C SER A 157 -3.03 -10.70 -11.64
N ASP A 158 -3.05 -11.42 -12.74
CA ASP A 158 -2.04 -11.31 -13.79
C ASP A 158 -2.09 -9.98 -14.56
N ASN A 159 -3.24 -9.29 -14.55
CA ASN A 159 -3.42 -7.94 -15.08
C ASN A 159 -3.40 -6.86 -13.99
N GLY A 160 -3.12 -7.23 -12.74
CA GLY A 160 -3.06 -6.34 -11.59
C GLY A 160 -1.66 -6.26 -11.01
N PHE A 161 -1.52 -5.46 -9.96
CA PHE A 161 -0.28 -5.30 -9.21
C PHE A 161 -0.53 -5.68 -7.74
N ILE A 162 -0.49 -6.98 -7.45
CA ILE A 162 -0.65 -7.53 -6.10
C ILE A 162 0.72 -7.99 -5.63
N THR A 163 1.28 -7.30 -4.63
CA THR A 163 2.64 -7.56 -4.12
C THR A 163 2.69 -8.43 -2.87
N GLY A 164 1.53 -8.78 -2.30
CA GLY A 164 1.46 -9.63 -1.10
C GLY A 164 0.13 -10.35 -1.03
N ASN A 165 0.17 -11.56 -0.49
CA ASN A 165 -0.99 -12.40 -0.21
C ASN A 165 -0.82 -13.12 1.14
N ASP A 166 -1.65 -14.11 1.46
CA ASP A 166 -1.58 -14.90 2.69
C ASP A 166 -1.74 -14.05 3.96
N PHE A 167 -2.70 -13.13 3.98
CA PHE A 167 -2.94 -12.35 5.19
C PHE A 167 -4.40 -11.98 5.41
N LYS A 168 -4.76 -11.82 6.68
CA LYS A 168 -5.97 -11.18 7.18
C LYS A 168 -5.57 -9.96 7.98
N LYS A 169 -6.07 -8.79 7.62
CA LYS A 169 -5.70 -7.54 8.26
C LYS A 169 -6.94 -6.81 8.77
N TYR A 170 -6.88 -6.43 10.02
CA TYR A 170 -7.84 -5.55 10.68
C TYR A 170 -7.16 -4.21 10.94
N SER A 171 -7.75 -3.13 10.48
CA SER A 171 -7.24 -1.77 10.69
C SER A 171 -8.31 -0.90 11.31
N PHE A 172 -7.93 -0.19 12.33
CA PHE A 172 -8.73 0.86 12.97
C PHE A 172 -7.99 2.18 12.82
N TRP A 173 -8.68 3.22 12.39
CA TRP A 173 -8.20 4.60 12.35
C TRP A 173 -9.21 5.53 12.99
N HIS A 174 -8.72 6.40 13.87
CA HIS A 174 -9.52 7.46 14.45
C HIS A 174 -8.72 8.75 14.48
N SER A 175 -9.31 9.86 14.03
CA SER A 175 -8.66 11.16 14.04
C SER A 175 -9.61 12.26 14.45
N TYR A 176 -9.04 13.22 15.15
CA TYR A 176 -9.67 14.46 15.57
C TYR A 176 -8.95 15.63 14.94
N HIS A 177 -9.68 16.51 14.27
CA HIS A 177 -9.18 17.67 13.55
C HIS A 177 -9.83 18.95 14.06
N GLN A 178 -9.06 19.98 14.34
CA GLN A 178 -9.52 21.29 14.80
C GLN A 178 -8.88 22.43 14.02
N PHE A 179 -9.60 23.54 13.92
CA PHE A 179 -9.26 24.71 13.15
C PHE A 179 -9.30 25.97 14.05
N PRO A 180 -8.36 26.13 14.98
CA PRO A 180 -8.35 27.31 15.86
C PRO A 180 -8.15 28.61 15.09
N ASN A 181 -7.49 28.57 13.92
CA ASN A 181 -7.26 29.70 13.02
C ASN A 181 -6.63 30.92 13.73
N THR A 182 -5.71 30.67 14.68
CA THR A 182 -4.93 31.72 15.31
C THR A 182 -3.73 32.09 14.44
N ASP A 183 -3.06 33.20 14.79
CA ASP A 183 -1.85 33.62 14.09
C ASP A 183 -0.74 32.58 14.12
N LEU A 184 -0.64 31.78 15.20
CA LEU A 184 0.40 30.77 15.37
C LEU A 184 0.00 29.37 14.84
N LEU A 185 -1.28 28.98 15.02
CA LEU A 185 -1.78 27.65 14.73
C LEU A 185 -3.06 27.71 13.89
N LYS A 186 -2.96 27.30 12.63
CA LYS A 186 -4.11 27.28 11.71
C LYS A 186 -5.01 26.09 11.96
N ASN A 187 -4.42 24.90 12.02
CA ASN A 187 -5.14 23.67 12.37
C ASN A 187 -4.21 22.64 12.99
N TYR A 188 -4.82 21.68 13.68
CA TYR A 188 -4.11 20.49 14.16
C TYR A 188 -4.98 19.26 14.00
N ARG A 189 -4.31 18.10 13.87
CA ARG A 189 -4.94 16.79 13.84
C ARG A 189 -4.16 15.83 14.75
N ILE A 190 -4.91 15.08 15.56
CA ILE A 190 -4.41 13.97 16.36
C ILE A 190 -5.06 12.70 15.82
N SER A 191 -4.29 11.66 15.57
CA SER A 191 -4.81 10.41 15.02
C SER A 191 -4.20 9.21 15.72
N LEU A 192 -5.03 8.17 15.88
CA LEU A 192 -4.63 6.85 16.31
C LEU A 192 -4.88 5.86 15.16
N ARG A 193 -3.91 5.02 14.88
CA ARG A 193 -4.04 3.85 14.02
C ARG A 193 -3.66 2.60 14.78
N GLN A 194 -4.43 1.55 14.60
CA GLN A 194 -4.13 0.23 15.13
C GLN A 194 -4.31 -0.80 14.02
N ASP A 195 -3.30 -1.63 13.81
CA ASP A 195 -3.31 -2.69 12.82
C ASP A 195 -3.04 -4.05 13.50
N PHE A 196 -3.79 -5.07 13.09
CA PHE A 196 -3.55 -6.48 13.38
C PHE A 196 -3.50 -7.23 12.06
N THR A 197 -2.42 -7.93 11.81
CA THR A 197 -2.25 -8.76 10.61
C THR A 197 -1.93 -10.19 11.03
N TYR A 198 -2.70 -11.13 10.52
CA TYR A 198 -2.52 -12.57 10.69
C TYR A 198 -2.25 -13.18 9.32
N ASN A 199 -1.51 -14.29 9.27
CA ASN A 199 -1.50 -15.12 8.07
C ASN A 199 -2.78 -15.98 8.01
N GLN A 200 -2.96 -16.77 6.94
CA GLN A 200 -4.15 -17.62 6.77
C GLN A 200 -4.24 -18.74 7.83
N ASN A 201 -3.12 -19.11 8.45
CA ASN A 201 -3.06 -20.06 9.57
C ASN A 201 -3.42 -19.42 10.93
N ASN A 202 -3.82 -18.14 10.96
CA ASN A 202 -4.13 -17.33 12.13
C ASN A 202 -2.91 -17.07 13.04
N GLU A 203 -1.70 -17.17 12.54
CA GLU A 203 -0.50 -16.72 13.22
C GLU A 203 -0.34 -15.20 13.03
N ILE A 204 0.02 -14.51 14.12
CA ILE A 204 0.17 -13.07 14.08
C ILE A 204 1.46 -12.68 13.35
N ALA A 205 1.30 -11.95 12.24
CA ALA A 205 2.41 -11.45 11.45
C ALA A 205 2.80 -10.01 11.84
N ARG A 206 1.82 -9.19 12.23
CA ARG A 206 2.05 -7.82 12.67
C ARG A 206 0.95 -7.36 13.61
N SER A 207 1.36 -6.69 14.69
CA SER A 207 0.45 -5.94 15.58
C SER A 207 1.15 -4.71 16.11
N GLY A 208 0.45 -3.59 16.18
CA GLY A 208 0.99 -2.36 16.73
C GLY A 208 -0.01 -1.22 16.65
N PHE A 209 0.39 -0.10 17.19
CA PHE A 209 -0.36 1.14 17.06
C PHE A 209 0.55 2.31 16.68
N GLN A 210 -0.04 3.33 16.09
CA GLN A 210 0.64 4.56 15.68
C GLN A 210 -0.17 5.76 16.15
N TYR A 211 0.52 6.72 16.76
CA TYR A 211 -0.02 8.04 17.04
C TYR A 211 0.57 9.06 16.09
N TYR A 212 -0.30 9.88 15.52
CA TYR A 212 0.09 10.98 14.63
C TYR A 212 -0.35 12.31 15.24
N ILE A 213 0.53 13.28 15.24
CA ILE A 213 0.23 14.67 15.58
C ILE A 213 0.64 15.51 14.37
N GLN A 214 -0.33 16.16 13.75
CA GLN A 214 -0.09 17.08 12.64
C GLN A 214 -0.47 18.49 13.04
N LEU A 215 0.40 19.44 12.76
CA LEU A 215 0.21 20.85 13.03
C LEU A 215 0.44 21.64 11.74
N LEU A 216 -0.51 22.49 11.38
CA LEU A 216 -0.29 23.55 10.38
C LEU A 216 -0.16 24.88 11.09
N THR A 217 1.03 25.45 11.04
CA THR A 217 1.41 26.65 11.78
C THR A 217 1.69 27.84 10.85
N ILE A 218 2.27 28.89 11.39
CA ILE A 218 2.74 30.08 10.66
C ILE A 218 3.70 29.69 9.52
N LEU A 219 3.93 30.58 8.58
CA LEU A 219 4.81 30.42 7.42
C LEU A 219 4.47 29.19 6.57
N ASN A 220 3.19 28.76 6.60
CA ASN A 220 2.72 27.53 5.96
C ASN A 220 3.58 26.30 6.35
N THR A 221 3.95 26.22 7.63
CA THR A 221 4.72 25.11 8.16
C THR A 221 3.80 23.97 8.56
N ASP A 222 3.92 22.84 7.87
CA ASP A 222 3.27 21.56 8.18
C ASP A 222 4.27 20.67 8.92
N ILE A 223 3.94 20.29 10.14
CA ILE A 223 4.71 19.38 10.98
C ILE A 223 3.87 18.15 11.24
N LEU A 224 4.39 16.99 10.90
CA LEU A 224 3.76 15.70 11.17
C LEU A 224 4.74 14.82 11.94
N TYR A 225 4.40 14.50 13.17
CA TYR A 225 5.11 13.58 14.03
C TYR A 225 4.36 12.26 14.13
N ASN A 226 5.09 11.15 14.11
CA ASN A 226 4.58 9.79 14.33
C ASN A 226 5.35 9.11 15.45
N TYR A 227 4.60 8.43 16.30
CA TYR A 227 5.07 7.44 17.26
C TYR A 227 4.49 6.09 16.85
N GLU A 228 5.33 5.09 16.59
CA GLU A 228 4.91 3.74 16.23
C GLU A 228 5.42 2.74 17.27
N TYR A 229 4.49 2.06 17.94
CA TYR A 229 4.80 0.94 18.82
C TYR A 229 4.44 -0.37 18.11
N ASN A 230 5.41 -1.25 17.97
CA ASN A 230 5.26 -2.57 17.39
C ASN A 230 5.25 -3.63 18.51
N PHE A 231 4.08 -4.20 18.80
CA PHE A 231 3.98 -5.34 19.72
C PHE A 231 4.67 -6.57 19.13
N VAL A 232 4.42 -6.80 17.84
CA VAL A 232 5.05 -7.88 17.09
C VAL A 232 5.11 -7.52 15.60
N LYS A 233 6.21 -7.92 14.97
CA LYS A 233 6.40 -7.87 13.52
C LYS A 233 7.23 -9.06 13.09
N THR A 234 6.64 -9.94 12.28
CA THR A 234 7.31 -11.14 11.76
C THR A 234 7.76 -10.86 10.32
N HIS A 235 8.96 -11.31 9.98
CA HIS A 235 9.46 -11.30 8.63
C HIS A 235 10.26 -12.58 8.38
N LEU A 236 9.84 -13.38 7.39
CA LEU A 236 10.31 -14.74 7.21
C LEU A 236 10.14 -15.53 8.54
N ASP A 237 11.19 -16.16 9.02
CA ASP A 237 11.19 -16.95 10.29
C ASP A 237 11.57 -16.11 11.51
N ALA A 238 11.89 -14.82 11.34
CA ALA A 238 12.28 -13.93 12.43
C ALA A 238 11.09 -13.18 13.00
N LYS A 239 11.01 -13.14 14.33
CA LYS A 239 9.99 -12.42 15.09
C LYS A 239 10.64 -11.30 15.90
N PHE A 240 10.10 -10.09 15.77
CA PHE A 240 10.57 -8.88 16.45
C PHE A 240 9.44 -8.37 17.33
N GLU A 241 9.72 -8.06 18.57
CA GLU A 241 8.71 -7.70 19.56
C GLU A 241 9.11 -6.45 20.33
N ASP A 242 8.11 -5.73 20.82
CA ASP A 242 8.22 -4.64 21.79
C ASP A 242 9.24 -3.56 21.43
N PHE A 243 9.14 -3.01 20.21
CA PHE A 243 10.01 -1.92 19.81
C PHE A 243 9.24 -0.68 19.35
N VAL A 244 9.85 0.48 19.54
CA VAL A 244 9.28 1.80 19.22
C VAL A 244 10.17 2.50 18.22
N ASN A 245 9.58 2.97 17.14
CA ASN A 245 10.24 3.91 16.26
C ASN A 245 9.45 5.22 16.13
N HIS A 246 10.14 6.23 15.67
CA HIS A 246 9.62 7.56 15.51
C HIS A 246 9.98 8.13 14.16
N TRP A 247 9.15 9.02 13.66
CA TRP A 247 9.56 9.90 12.59
C TRP A 247 8.86 11.25 12.66
N ILE A 248 9.52 12.25 12.11
CA ILE A 248 8.99 13.60 11.94
C ILE A 248 9.17 14.03 10.49
N ARG A 249 8.14 14.63 9.94
CA ARG A 249 8.18 15.33 8.67
C ARG A 249 7.84 16.78 8.91
N MET A 250 8.67 17.68 8.42
CA MET A 250 8.43 19.11 8.42
C MET A 250 8.55 19.66 7.01
N SER A 251 7.59 20.47 6.60
CA SER A 251 7.62 21.20 5.34
C SER A 251 7.21 22.64 5.62
N THR A 252 8.00 23.60 5.14
CA THR A 252 7.72 25.02 5.38
C THR A 252 8.01 25.85 4.14
N ARG A 253 7.21 26.90 3.96
CA ARG A 253 7.41 27.89 2.89
C ARG A 253 7.46 29.29 3.51
N PRO A 254 8.61 29.63 4.16
CA PRO A 254 8.76 30.91 4.83
C PRO A 254 8.72 32.11 3.90
N PHE A 255 9.13 31.92 2.63
CA PHE A 255 9.09 32.92 1.57
C PHE A 255 8.53 32.31 0.29
N SER A 256 7.99 33.15 -0.60
CA SER A 256 7.43 32.68 -1.88
C SER A 256 8.45 31.95 -2.77
N PHE A 257 9.74 32.27 -2.60
CA PHE A 257 10.83 31.67 -3.37
C PHE A 257 11.53 30.49 -2.67
N LEU A 258 11.17 30.15 -1.42
CA LEU A 258 11.89 29.12 -0.62
C LEU A 258 10.93 28.11 -0.03
N ASN A 259 11.10 26.84 -0.41
CA ASN A 259 10.50 25.68 0.27
C ASN A 259 11.59 24.87 0.95
N LEU A 260 11.36 24.44 2.18
CA LEU A 260 12.23 23.55 2.94
C LEU A 260 11.46 22.30 3.35
N SER A 261 12.09 21.14 3.29
CA SER A 261 11.51 19.87 3.74
C SER A 261 12.55 19.07 4.52
N LEU A 262 12.13 18.53 5.66
CA LEU A 262 12.90 17.64 6.51
C LEU A 262 12.07 16.39 6.78
N PHE A 263 12.66 15.21 6.60
CA PHE A 263 12.14 13.95 7.10
C PHE A 263 13.22 13.28 7.95
N TYR A 264 12.90 12.96 9.20
CA TYR A 264 13.81 12.35 10.15
C TYR A 264 13.14 11.15 10.81
N THR A 265 13.80 9.98 10.77
CA THR A 265 13.36 8.75 11.44
C THR A 265 14.42 8.31 12.43
N TRP A 266 14.01 7.84 13.61
CA TRP A 266 14.93 7.33 14.63
C TRP A 266 14.27 6.25 15.49
N GLY A 267 15.11 5.46 16.18
CA GLY A 267 14.73 4.38 17.08
C GLY A 267 14.91 2.98 16.47
N PRO A 268 14.61 1.95 17.23
CA PRO A 268 14.71 0.57 16.76
C PRO A 268 13.88 0.30 15.52
N ASP A 269 14.49 -0.37 14.53
CA ASP A 269 13.83 -0.88 13.32
C ASP A 269 14.53 -2.15 12.83
N ILE A 270 13.91 -2.84 11.90
CA ILE A 270 14.39 -4.13 11.40
C ILE A 270 15.41 -3.92 10.27
N SER A 271 16.59 -4.50 10.41
CA SER A 271 17.46 -4.80 9.29
C SER A 271 16.96 -6.07 8.61
N TYR A 272 16.23 -5.89 7.51
CA TYR A 272 15.63 -7.04 6.79
C TYR A 272 16.67 -7.97 6.17
N ARG A 273 17.86 -7.45 5.84
CA ARG A 273 18.97 -8.27 5.32
C ARG A 273 19.57 -9.16 6.40
N ASP A 274 19.73 -8.61 7.59
CA ASP A 274 20.44 -9.28 8.69
C ASP A 274 19.46 -9.98 9.66
N LEU A 275 18.14 -9.83 9.43
CA LEU A 275 17.04 -10.34 10.27
C LEU A 275 17.24 -9.99 11.76
N ALA A 276 17.61 -8.73 12.01
CA ALA A 276 17.92 -8.25 13.36
C ALA A 276 17.28 -6.87 13.62
N LEU A 277 17.00 -6.57 14.90
CA LEU A 277 16.69 -5.21 15.32
C LEU A 277 17.98 -4.40 15.43
N GLY A 278 17.93 -3.16 14.96
CA GLY A 278 19.02 -2.20 15.11
C GLY A 278 18.49 -0.78 15.30
N ASP A 279 19.32 0.09 15.84
CA ASP A 279 19.03 1.53 15.96
C ASP A 279 19.12 2.17 14.59
N ARG A 280 17.96 2.59 14.07
CA ARG A 280 17.83 3.29 12.79
C ARG A 280 17.95 4.79 12.96
N GLU A 281 18.67 5.40 12.05
CA GLU A 281 18.68 6.84 11.85
C GLU A 281 18.61 7.13 10.36
N ASN A 282 17.60 7.94 9.96
CA ASN A 282 17.44 8.34 8.58
C ASN A 282 17.07 9.82 8.53
N VAL A 283 17.86 10.62 7.81
CA VAL A 283 17.66 12.05 7.60
C VAL A 283 17.58 12.33 6.13
N ASN A 284 16.50 12.97 5.70
CA ASN A 284 16.38 13.53 4.36
C ASN A 284 16.04 15.02 4.48
N PHE A 285 16.91 15.88 4.02
CA PHE A 285 16.68 17.30 3.93
C PHE A 285 16.69 17.75 2.48
N SER A 286 15.75 18.60 2.12
CA SER A 286 15.73 19.23 0.79
C SER A 286 15.28 20.68 0.90
N ALA A 287 15.82 21.50 0.00
CA ALA A 287 15.41 22.87 -0.21
C ALA A 287 15.07 23.08 -1.70
N GLU A 288 14.07 23.89 -1.97
CA GLU A 288 13.80 24.40 -3.31
C GLU A 288 13.84 25.92 -3.30
N VAL A 289 14.77 26.49 -4.03
CA VAL A 289 14.96 27.94 -4.15
C VAL A 289 14.61 28.38 -5.56
N ALA A 290 13.57 29.17 -5.71
CA ALA A 290 13.23 29.85 -6.98
C ALA A 290 14.06 31.13 -7.09
N VAL A 291 15.18 31.08 -7.79
CA VAL A 291 16.07 32.24 -7.98
C VAL A 291 15.39 33.29 -8.83
N ASN A 292 14.67 32.87 -9.85
CA ASN A 292 13.79 33.68 -10.70
C ASN A 292 12.72 32.81 -11.38
N ASN A 293 11.95 33.35 -12.30
CA ASN A 293 10.87 32.63 -13.00
C ASN A 293 11.37 31.44 -13.84
N ASN A 294 12.63 31.40 -14.22
CA ASN A 294 13.21 30.41 -15.14
C ASN A 294 14.23 29.49 -14.45
N LEU A 295 14.70 29.83 -13.24
CA LEU A 295 15.74 29.07 -12.54
C LEU A 295 15.27 28.65 -11.15
N ARG A 296 15.30 27.34 -10.90
CA ARG A 296 15.08 26.74 -9.58
C ARG A 296 16.24 25.84 -9.24
N ILE A 297 16.71 25.91 -8.00
CA ILE A 297 17.78 25.07 -7.46
C ILE A 297 17.17 24.19 -6.38
N LYS A 298 17.47 22.89 -6.41
CA LYS A 298 16.91 21.88 -5.49
C LYS A 298 18.01 21.04 -4.85
N PRO A 299 18.78 21.59 -3.90
CA PRO A 299 19.74 20.80 -3.13
C PRO A 299 19.00 19.81 -2.22
N SER A 300 19.57 18.62 -2.07
CA SER A 300 19.11 17.60 -1.12
C SER A 300 20.29 16.87 -0.50
N ILE A 301 20.10 16.47 0.77
CA ILE A 301 21.05 15.63 1.51
C ILE A 301 20.25 14.48 2.11
N SER A 302 20.77 13.26 1.95
CA SER A 302 20.20 12.05 2.54
C SER A 302 21.28 11.32 3.33
N TYR A 303 20.91 10.86 4.51
CA TYR A 303 21.72 9.97 5.33
C TYR A 303 20.82 8.86 5.86
N SER A 304 21.29 7.62 5.82
CA SER A 304 20.57 6.48 6.38
C SER A 304 21.54 5.50 7.02
N SER A 305 21.23 5.04 8.23
CA SER A 305 21.99 4.00 8.91
C SER A 305 21.08 3.11 9.74
N ILE A 306 21.49 1.86 9.91
CA ILE A 306 21.01 0.94 10.94
C ILE A 306 22.25 0.34 11.58
N ARG A 307 22.36 0.40 12.90
CA ARG A 307 23.45 -0.19 13.69
C ARG A 307 22.88 -1.17 14.70
N GLU A 308 23.71 -2.05 15.23
CA GLU A 308 23.31 -2.92 16.35
C GLU A 308 22.75 -2.11 17.52
N LEU A 309 21.75 -2.67 18.21
CA LEU A 309 21.14 -2.02 19.38
C LEU A 309 22.21 -1.72 20.44
N GLY A 310 22.19 -0.49 20.98
CA GLY A 310 23.13 -0.06 22.00
C GLY A 310 24.47 0.44 21.45
N GLY A 311 24.62 0.66 20.12
CA GLY A 311 25.77 1.37 19.55
C GLY A 311 26.89 0.48 19.00
N GLY A 312 26.59 -0.76 18.65
CA GLY A 312 27.51 -1.68 17.98
C GLY A 312 27.83 -1.36 16.51
N ASP A 313 28.19 -2.36 15.74
CA ASP A 313 28.52 -2.22 14.33
C ASP A 313 27.33 -1.82 13.45
N PHE A 314 27.62 -1.26 12.29
CA PHE A 314 26.59 -0.90 11.34
C PHE A 314 26.17 -2.11 10.51
N TYR A 315 24.88 -2.44 10.52
CA TYR A 315 24.27 -3.31 9.51
C TYR A 315 24.23 -2.61 8.14
N PHE A 316 23.96 -1.30 8.15
CA PHE A 316 23.90 -0.46 6.94
C PHE A 316 24.29 0.98 7.28
N LYS A 317 24.99 1.64 6.33
CA LYS A 317 25.27 3.09 6.35
C LYS A 317 25.38 3.61 4.91
N GLY A 318 24.63 4.68 4.61
CA GLY A 318 24.63 5.31 3.28
C GLY A 318 24.42 6.84 3.36
N TYR A 319 24.88 7.55 2.31
CA TYR A 319 24.78 9.01 2.17
C TYR A 319 24.14 9.37 0.83
#